data_66483612b74ab6b80ead37b450acf89a
#
_entry.id   66483612b74ab6b80ead37b450acf89a
#
_cell.length_a   1.000
_cell.length_b   1.000
_cell.length_c   1.000
_cell.angle_alpha   90.00
_cell.angle_beta   90.00
_cell.angle_gamma   90.00
#
_symmetry.space_group_name_H-M   'P 1'
#
loop_
_entity.id
_entity.type
_entity.pdbx_description
1 polymer ?
#
loop_
_entity_poly.entity_id
_entity_poly.type
_entity_poly.pdbx_seq_one_letter_code
_entity_poly.pdbx_strand_id
1 'polypeptide(L)'
;LTSSIPAVMAGGTVGAGGSGGSLDCRSFWKAGAHKGPSAPIRELYDGLETGDFDRARVHPKFLHTNATSHKWAFGAISELLDNAVDEICNGATFVKVDKSINSKDSSPMLVFQDDGGGMDPEGVRKCMSLGFSTKKSKTTIGQYGNGFKTSTMRLGADAIVFTRAVRGSNVTLSIGLLSYTFLRRTMKDDIVVPMLDFEVRDGHIVPLVYGSQGDWDSSLKIILDWSPFSSMEELLKQFEDVDNHGTKVVIYNLWMNDDGLLELDFEDDDEDILLRDQGQTSGGSRKIQKEIVEQHISHRLRFSLRAYTSILYLRKFENFQIILRGKPVEQISIANELKFKKVVTYKPQVAHDSQVVSVKVDIGFAKEAPVLGIFGMNVYHKNRLIMPFWKVLQEASSRGRSVVGVLEANFIEPAHDKQDFERTPLFIRLETKLRQIIVDYWKEKCHLIGYQPIDLKLRSQYKATLKDSGSPGAKIQHKAFAARKIGEHLSNLLPETYDDVEAVRLTANSAGNTSINCIAQITSL
;
A
#
# COMPACT_ATOMS: atom_id res chain seq x y z
N LEU A 1 7.75 -40.89 -43.69
CA LEU A 1 8.61 -39.92 -44.39
C LEU A 1 9.40 -39.17 -43.33
N THR A 2 10.63 -39.64 -43.10
CA THR A 2 11.64 -39.04 -42.22
C THR A 2 12.38 -37.97 -43.01
N SER A 3 12.32 -36.72 -42.59
CA SER A 3 13.21 -35.66 -43.05
C SER A 3 14.18 -35.28 -41.94
N SER A 4 15.43 -35.54 -42.21
CA SER A 4 16.61 -35.28 -41.41
C SER A 4 16.89 -33.79 -41.27
N ILE A 5 17.07 -33.35 -40.02
CA ILE A 5 17.60 -32.05 -39.66
C ILE A 5 19.13 -32.08 -39.82
N PRO A 6 19.78 -31.13 -40.49
CA PRO A 6 21.23 -31.10 -40.54
C PRO A 6 21.84 -30.64 -39.21
N ALA A 7 22.78 -31.43 -38.71
CA ALA A 7 23.60 -31.09 -37.56
C ALA A 7 24.57 -29.95 -37.91
N VAL A 8 24.49 -28.84 -37.23
CA VAL A 8 25.48 -27.77 -37.26
C VAL A 8 26.64 -28.19 -36.37
N MET A 9 27.78 -28.37 -36.97
CA MET A 9 29.06 -28.71 -36.30
C MET A 9 29.52 -27.58 -35.39
N ALA A 10 29.67 -27.88 -34.11
CA ALA A 10 30.36 -27.06 -33.15
C ALA A 10 31.88 -27.26 -33.30
N GLY A 11 32.57 -26.23 -33.69
CA GLY A 11 34.03 -26.15 -33.69
C GLY A 11 34.49 -24.75 -33.40
N GLY A 12 34.74 -24.46 -32.16
CA GLY A 12 35.33 -23.20 -31.72
C GLY A 12 35.90 -23.37 -30.32
N THR A 13 37.21 -23.49 -30.23
CA THR A 13 38.00 -23.55 -29.02
C THR A 13 37.74 -22.32 -28.13
N VAL A 14 37.28 -22.55 -26.94
CA VAL A 14 37.05 -21.53 -25.90
C VAL A 14 38.40 -21.13 -25.32
N GLY A 15 38.88 -19.93 -25.65
CA GLY A 15 39.93 -19.25 -24.92
C GLY A 15 39.40 -18.80 -23.58
N ALA A 16 40.05 -19.31 -22.51
CA ALA A 16 39.79 -18.85 -21.16
C ALA A 16 40.32 -17.43 -20.97
N GLY A 17 39.43 -16.45 -21.02
CA GLY A 17 39.68 -15.05 -20.67
C GLY A 17 38.55 -14.60 -19.76
N GLY A 18 38.68 -14.88 -18.44
CA GLY A 18 37.68 -14.48 -17.46
C GLY A 18 37.68 -12.98 -17.23
N SER A 19 36.70 -12.28 -17.76
CA SER A 19 36.22 -11.04 -17.19
C SER A 19 34.92 -11.36 -16.47
N GLY A 20 34.92 -11.20 -15.14
CA GLY A 20 33.74 -11.39 -14.32
C GLY A 20 32.60 -10.50 -14.80
N GLY A 21 31.77 -11.06 -15.69
CA GLY A 21 30.52 -10.45 -16.09
C GLY A 21 29.68 -10.28 -14.84
N SER A 22 29.36 -9.06 -14.51
CA SER A 22 28.58 -8.66 -13.36
C SER A 22 27.30 -9.52 -13.27
N LEU A 23 27.13 -10.21 -12.16
CA LEU A 23 25.92 -10.99 -11.84
C LEU A 23 24.67 -10.11 -11.68
N ASP A 24 24.81 -8.78 -11.74
CA ASP A 24 23.77 -7.76 -11.60
C ASP A 24 22.60 -7.94 -12.59
N CYS A 25 22.90 -8.43 -13.79
CA CYS A 25 21.89 -8.68 -14.82
C CYS A 25 20.96 -9.86 -14.51
N ARG A 26 21.34 -10.74 -13.57
CA ARG A 26 20.56 -11.88 -13.12
C ARG A 26 19.76 -11.60 -11.86
N SER A 27 19.81 -10.40 -11.33
CA SER A 27 18.89 -9.96 -10.27
C SER A 27 17.47 -9.89 -10.82
N PHE A 28 16.51 -10.46 -10.10
CA PHE A 28 15.08 -10.45 -10.48
C PHE A 28 14.59 -9.03 -10.82
N TRP A 29 14.98 -8.05 -10.02
CA TRP A 29 14.57 -6.65 -10.21
C TRP A 29 15.27 -5.92 -11.34
N LYS A 30 16.33 -6.50 -11.88
CA LYS A 30 17.07 -6.01 -13.05
C LYS A 30 16.84 -6.88 -14.28
N ALA A 31 15.79 -7.68 -14.29
CA ALA A 31 15.44 -8.54 -15.42
C ALA A 31 15.33 -7.70 -16.71
N GLY A 32 15.96 -8.18 -17.76
CA GLY A 32 16.03 -7.47 -19.06
C GLY A 32 17.16 -6.45 -19.18
N ALA A 33 17.87 -6.12 -18.10
CA ALA A 33 19.06 -5.24 -18.14
C ALA A 33 20.35 -5.99 -18.49
N HIS A 34 20.24 -7.24 -18.93
CA HIS A 34 21.40 -8.05 -19.32
C HIS A 34 22.08 -7.45 -20.53
N LYS A 35 23.31 -6.98 -20.35
CA LYS A 35 24.22 -6.66 -21.45
C LYS A 35 24.84 -7.98 -21.90
N GLY A 36 24.29 -8.58 -22.95
CA GLY A 36 24.93 -9.71 -23.63
C GLY A 36 26.35 -9.37 -24.11
N PRO A 37 27.08 -10.36 -24.63
CA PRO A 37 28.34 -10.08 -25.28
C PRO A 37 28.13 -8.97 -26.30
N SER A 38 29.01 -8.00 -26.33
CA SER A 38 28.94 -6.66 -26.92
C SER A 38 28.75 -6.55 -28.44
N ALA A 39 28.03 -7.47 -29.06
CA ALA A 39 27.54 -7.28 -30.42
C ALA A 39 26.23 -6.48 -30.36
N PRO A 40 26.04 -5.46 -31.17
CA PRO A 40 24.77 -4.78 -31.30
C PRO A 40 23.76 -5.75 -31.95
N ILE A 41 23.12 -6.55 -31.12
CA ILE A 41 22.07 -7.50 -31.52
C ILE A 41 20.95 -6.76 -32.27
N ARG A 42 20.78 -5.49 -32.02
CA ARG A 42 19.78 -4.65 -32.65
C ARG A 42 20.00 -4.54 -34.17
N GLU A 43 21.24 -4.36 -34.62
CA GLU A 43 21.55 -4.26 -36.07
C GLU A 43 21.37 -5.57 -36.84
N LEU A 44 21.46 -6.73 -36.14
CA LEU A 44 21.25 -8.04 -36.74
C LEU A 44 19.76 -8.35 -36.97
N TYR A 45 18.86 -7.69 -36.23
CA TYR A 45 17.42 -7.95 -36.25
C TYR A 45 16.58 -6.73 -36.69
N ASP A 46 17.19 -5.55 -36.90
CA ASP A 46 16.49 -4.33 -37.37
C ASP A 46 15.91 -4.47 -38.80
N GLY A 47 16.30 -5.52 -39.55
CA GLY A 47 15.75 -5.84 -40.85
C GLY A 47 14.62 -6.88 -40.84
N LEU A 48 14.31 -7.48 -39.69
CA LEU A 48 13.19 -8.41 -39.55
C LEU A 48 11.93 -7.61 -39.22
N GLU A 49 11.04 -7.48 -40.20
CA GLU A 49 9.73 -6.90 -39.95
C GLU A 49 8.98 -7.73 -38.90
N THR A 50 8.27 -7.06 -37.98
CA THR A 50 7.50 -7.72 -36.91
C THR A 50 6.38 -8.64 -37.42
N GLY A 51 6.18 -8.74 -38.73
CA GLY A 51 5.26 -9.64 -39.38
C GLY A 51 5.73 -11.10 -39.49
N ASP A 52 7.05 -11.35 -39.30
CA ASP A 52 7.64 -12.69 -39.46
C ASP A 52 7.51 -13.58 -38.21
N PHE A 53 7.03 -13.03 -37.08
CA PHE A 53 6.90 -13.77 -35.83
C PHE A 53 5.46 -13.76 -35.29
N ASP A 54 5.06 -14.89 -34.74
CA ASP A 54 3.81 -14.98 -33.99
C ASP A 54 3.88 -14.12 -32.73
N ARG A 55 2.82 -13.35 -32.47
CA ARG A 55 2.71 -12.53 -31.26
C ARG A 55 2.02 -13.33 -30.16
N ALA A 56 2.57 -13.27 -28.95
CA ALA A 56 1.90 -13.80 -27.78
C ALA A 56 0.62 -13.01 -27.52
N ARG A 57 -0.50 -13.72 -27.46
CA ARG A 57 -1.82 -13.15 -27.20
C ARG A 57 -2.10 -13.12 -25.70
N VAL A 58 -2.86 -12.14 -25.23
CA VAL A 58 -3.23 -12.00 -23.80
C VAL A 58 -4.73 -12.12 -23.67
N HIS A 59 -5.18 -13.28 -23.16
CA HIS A 59 -6.60 -13.55 -22.94
C HIS A 59 -7.19 -12.64 -21.84
N PRO A 60 -8.44 -12.14 -21.97
CA PRO A 60 -9.08 -11.25 -20.99
C PRO A 60 -9.09 -11.73 -19.55
N LYS A 61 -9.10 -13.04 -19.29
CA LYS A 61 -8.96 -13.60 -17.92
C LYS A 61 -7.71 -13.12 -17.20
N PHE A 62 -6.66 -12.75 -17.92
CA PHE A 62 -5.44 -12.23 -17.34
C PHE A 62 -5.67 -10.92 -16.57
N LEU A 63 -6.58 -10.06 -17.03
CA LEU A 63 -6.94 -8.81 -16.33
C LEU A 63 -7.46 -9.11 -14.92
N HIS A 64 -8.40 -10.06 -14.82
CA HIS A 64 -8.99 -10.44 -13.54
C HIS A 64 -7.99 -11.18 -12.64
N THR A 65 -7.25 -12.16 -13.17
CA THR A 65 -6.27 -12.90 -12.35
C THR A 65 -5.12 -12.02 -11.89
N ASN A 66 -4.67 -11.07 -12.70
CA ASN A 66 -3.62 -10.14 -12.30
C ASN A 66 -4.10 -9.08 -11.29
N ALA A 67 -5.39 -8.75 -11.29
CA ALA A 67 -6.00 -7.86 -10.31
C ALA A 67 -5.94 -8.42 -8.87
N THR A 68 -5.90 -9.75 -8.72
CA THR A 68 -5.76 -10.41 -7.40
C THR A 68 -4.40 -10.19 -6.74
N SER A 69 -3.43 -9.56 -7.43
CA SER A 69 -2.20 -9.08 -6.81
C SER A 69 -2.46 -8.06 -5.71
N HIS A 70 -3.51 -7.24 -5.85
CA HIS A 70 -3.95 -6.34 -4.78
C HIS A 70 -4.83 -7.11 -3.78
N LYS A 71 -4.33 -7.29 -2.57
CA LYS A 71 -5.00 -8.05 -1.50
C LYS A 71 -6.26 -7.36 -0.98
N TRP A 72 -6.39 -6.04 -1.15
CA TRP A 72 -7.50 -5.23 -0.68
C TRP A 72 -7.75 -4.01 -1.57
N ALA A 73 -8.95 -3.44 -1.52
CA ALA A 73 -9.35 -2.36 -2.41
C ALA A 73 -8.51 -1.08 -2.22
N PHE A 74 -8.15 -0.71 -0.98
CA PHE A 74 -7.35 0.49 -0.74
C PHE A 74 -5.93 0.38 -1.28
N GLY A 75 -5.36 -0.82 -1.36
CA GLY A 75 -4.10 -1.06 -2.07
C GLY A 75 -4.20 -0.71 -3.55
N ALA A 76 -5.33 -1.04 -4.18
CA ALA A 76 -5.60 -0.66 -5.57
C ALA A 76 -5.85 0.85 -5.72
N ILE A 77 -6.65 1.45 -4.83
CA ILE A 77 -6.87 2.91 -4.83
C ILE A 77 -5.54 3.66 -4.72
N SER A 78 -4.65 3.19 -3.85
CA SER A 78 -3.36 3.84 -3.64
C SER A 78 -2.43 3.84 -4.87
N GLU A 79 -2.53 2.84 -5.76
CA GLU A 79 -1.80 2.85 -7.04
C GLU A 79 -2.31 3.96 -7.98
N LEU A 80 -3.61 4.24 -7.95
CA LEU A 80 -4.18 5.35 -8.73
C LEU A 80 -3.77 6.70 -8.14
N LEU A 81 -3.71 6.82 -6.80
CA LEU A 81 -3.15 8.00 -6.13
C LEU A 81 -1.66 8.18 -6.45
N ASP A 82 -0.88 7.09 -6.44
CA ASP A 82 0.54 7.12 -6.81
C ASP A 82 0.75 7.66 -8.23
N ASN A 83 -0.16 7.34 -9.17
CA ASN A 83 -0.08 7.88 -10.54
C ASN A 83 -0.25 9.39 -10.58
N ALA A 84 -1.20 9.95 -9.81
CA ALA A 84 -1.41 11.39 -9.72
C ALA A 84 -0.26 12.10 -8.99
N VAL A 85 0.28 11.48 -7.93
CA VAL A 85 1.46 11.99 -7.21
C VAL A 85 2.70 12.02 -8.10
N ASP A 86 2.88 11.04 -8.98
CA ASP A 86 3.96 11.05 -9.96
C ASP A 86 3.84 12.21 -10.97
N GLU A 87 2.63 12.73 -11.19
CA GLU A 87 2.38 13.89 -12.07
C GLU A 87 2.67 15.26 -11.41
N ILE A 88 3.03 15.31 -10.13
CA ILE A 88 3.46 16.56 -9.48
C ILE A 88 4.63 17.21 -10.23
N CYS A 89 5.55 16.41 -10.78
CA CYS A 89 6.64 16.92 -11.61
C CYS A 89 6.17 17.54 -12.94
N ASN A 90 4.96 17.22 -13.39
CA ASN A 90 4.29 17.75 -14.57
C ASN A 90 3.24 18.81 -14.22
N GLY A 91 3.25 19.30 -12.98
CA GLY A 91 2.41 20.41 -12.53
C GLY A 91 1.11 20.02 -11.85
N ALA A 92 0.90 18.75 -11.52
CA ALA A 92 -0.28 18.34 -10.77
C ALA A 92 -0.35 19.02 -9.40
N THR A 93 -1.54 19.54 -9.06
CA THR A 93 -1.80 20.23 -7.79
C THR A 93 -2.82 19.49 -6.93
N PHE A 94 -3.59 18.57 -7.50
CA PHE A 94 -4.55 17.75 -6.77
C PHE A 94 -4.79 16.38 -7.40
N VAL A 95 -5.32 15.49 -6.58
CA VAL A 95 -6.11 14.33 -7.00
C VAL A 95 -7.41 14.31 -6.23
N LYS A 96 -8.53 14.19 -6.93
CA LYS A 96 -9.86 13.99 -6.35
C LYS A 96 -10.24 12.52 -6.45
N VAL A 97 -10.80 12.00 -5.36
CA VAL A 97 -11.44 10.66 -5.32
C VAL A 97 -12.85 10.86 -4.83
N ASP A 98 -13.82 10.46 -5.65
CA ASP A 98 -15.23 10.69 -5.34
C ASP A 98 -16.12 9.55 -5.84
N LYS A 99 -17.36 9.55 -5.37
CA LYS A 99 -18.46 8.73 -5.85
C LYS A 99 -19.24 9.49 -6.94
N SER A 100 -19.64 8.77 -7.97
CA SER A 100 -20.65 9.23 -8.93
C SER A 100 -21.70 8.14 -9.12
N ILE A 101 -22.79 8.46 -9.79
CA ILE A 101 -23.89 7.53 -10.05
C ILE A 101 -23.98 7.27 -11.55
N ASN A 102 -24.04 6.00 -11.93
CA ASN A 102 -24.28 5.57 -13.29
C ASN A 102 -25.73 5.90 -13.68
N SER A 103 -25.91 6.73 -14.71
CA SER A 103 -27.25 7.14 -15.15
C SER A 103 -28.08 6.00 -15.76
N LYS A 104 -27.44 4.91 -16.23
CA LYS A 104 -28.11 3.78 -16.87
C LYS A 104 -28.79 2.81 -15.90
N ASP A 105 -28.18 2.61 -14.71
CA ASP A 105 -28.63 1.58 -13.77
C ASP A 105 -28.65 2.03 -12.29
N SER A 106 -28.32 3.31 -12.03
CA SER A 106 -28.24 3.90 -10.71
C SER A 106 -27.17 3.28 -9.79
N SER A 107 -26.25 2.48 -10.31
CA SER A 107 -25.16 1.91 -9.54
C SER A 107 -24.09 2.97 -9.22
N PRO A 108 -23.37 2.86 -8.08
CA PRO A 108 -22.28 3.77 -7.77
C PRO A 108 -21.06 3.48 -8.63
N MET A 109 -20.34 4.54 -8.95
CA MET A 109 -19.07 4.53 -9.66
C MET A 109 -18.02 5.23 -8.80
N LEU A 110 -16.78 4.79 -8.91
CA LEU A 110 -15.63 5.43 -8.28
C LEU A 110 -14.89 6.29 -9.31
N VAL A 111 -14.65 7.55 -8.98
CA VAL A 111 -14.03 8.54 -9.88
C VAL A 111 -12.72 9.02 -9.29
N PHE A 112 -11.66 8.98 -10.10
CA PHE A 112 -10.37 9.62 -9.82
C PHE A 112 -10.16 10.73 -10.84
N GLN A 113 -9.68 11.89 -10.39
CA GLN A 113 -9.38 12.99 -11.27
C GLN A 113 -8.16 13.75 -10.77
N ASP A 114 -7.19 13.98 -11.65
CA ASP A 114 -6.01 14.82 -11.42
C ASP A 114 -5.90 15.92 -12.48
N ASP A 115 -5.14 16.96 -12.16
CA ASP A 115 -4.75 18.05 -13.05
C ASP A 115 -3.30 17.93 -13.53
N GLY A 116 -2.77 16.69 -13.61
CA GLY A 116 -1.44 16.39 -14.13
C GLY A 116 -1.29 16.71 -15.62
N GLY A 117 -0.15 16.37 -16.20
CA GLY A 117 0.15 16.69 -17.60
C GLY A 117 -0.76 16.02 -18.64
N GLY A 118 -1.64 15.12 -18.23
CA GLY A 118 -2.49 14.35 -19.11
C GLY A 118 -1.72 13.42 -20.05
N MET A 119 -2.45 12.61 -20.79
CA MET A 119 -1.89 11.69 -21.77
C MET A 119 -2.33 12.07 -23.17
N ASP A 120 -1.39 12.22 -24.09
CA ASP A 120 -1.67 12.29 -25.52
C ASP A 120 -2.15 10.94 -26.05
N PRO A 121 -2.61 10.85 -27.31
CA PRO A 121 -3.14 9.61 -27.88
C PRO A 121 -2.18 8.42 -27.79
N GLU A 122 -0.88 8.63 -27.92
CA GLU A 122 0.13 7.57 -27.76
C GLU A 122 0.30 7.18 -26.29
N GLY A 123 0.29 8.16 -25.39
CA GLY A 123 0.36 7.95 -23.95
C GLY A 123 -0.80 7.11 -23.43
N VAL A 124 -2.04 7.36 -23.89
CA VAL A 124 -3.21 6.56 -23.51
C VAL A 124 -3.07 5.11 -24.00
N ARG A 125 -2.60 4.90 -25.23
CA ARG A 125 -2.36 3.55 -25.78
C ARG A 125 -1.33 2.79 -24.94
N LYS A 126 -0.25 3.46 -24.53
CA LYS A 126 0.75 2.88 -23.61
C LYS A 126 0.15 2.60 -22.24
N CYS A 127 -0.67 3.51 -21.70
CA CYS A 127 -1.38 3.32 -20.42
C CYS A 127 -2.29 2.10 -20.47
N MET A 128 -3.01 1.89 -21.55
CA MET A 128 -3.91 0.74 -21.75
C MET A 128 -3.16 -0.57 -22.06
N SER A 129 -1.93 -0.50 -22.56
CA SER A 129 -1.11 -1.66 -22.87
C SER A 129 -0.42 -2.23 -21.63
N LEU A 130 -0.21 -3.55 -21.59
CA LEU A 130 0.40 -4.24 -20.46
C LEU A 130 1.94 -4.15 -20.51
N GLY A 131 2.57 -3.84 -19.35
CA GLY A 131 4.03 -3.77 -19.23
C GLY A 131 4.68 -2.52 -19.81
N PHE A 132 3.91 -1.60 -20.39
CA PHE A 132 4.45 -0.35 -20.93
C PHE A 132 4.45 0.74 -19.84
N SER A 133 5.62 1.30 -19.57
CA SER A 133 5.80 2.44 -18.69
C SER A 133 6.79 3.43 -19.32
N THR A 134 6.41 4.68 -19.38
CA THR A 134 7.33 5.78 -19.77
C THR A 134 8.09 6.34 -18.57
N LYS A 135 7.70 5.93 -17.34
CA LYS A 135 8.28 6.39 -16.07
C LYS A 135 9.61 5.70 -15.81
N LYS A 136 10.72 6.32 -16.26
CA LYS A 136 12.09 5.81 -16.06
C LYS A 136 12.85 6.50 -14.92
N SER A 137 12.24 7.45 -14.21
CA SER A 137 12.89 8.20 -13.15
C SER A 137 13.12 7.34 -11.91
N LYS A 138 14.27 7.52 -11.24
CA LYS A 138 14.56 6.92 -9.93
C LYS A 138 13.64 7.44 -8.82
N THR A 139 12.95 8.54 -9.06
CA THR A 139 12.08 9.24 -8.09
C THR A 139 10.61 8.86 -8.22
N THR A 140 10.17 8.32 -9.37
CA THR A 140 8.76 7.94 -9.58
C THR A 140 8.39 6.69 -8.79
N ILE A 141 7.17 6.68 -8.25
CA ILE A 141 6.60 5.58 -7.48
C ILE A 141 6.14 4.47 -8.44
N GLY A 142 5.46 4.84 -9.55
CA GLY A 142 5.00 3.90 -10.57
C GLY A 142 6.11 3.53 -11.54
N GLN A 143 6.41 2.21 -11.69
CA GLN A 143 7.53 1.74 -12.52
C GLN A 143 7.17 0.63 -13.50
N TYR A 144 6.19 -0.21 -13.19
CA TYR A 144 5.96 -1.49 -13.89
C TYR A 144 5.00 -1.44 -15.07
N GLY A 145 4.28 -0.34 -15.28
CA GLY A 145 3.33 -0.19 -16.39
C GLY A 145 2.06 -1.04 -16.30
N ASN A 146 1.81 -1.69 -15.16
CA ASN A 146 0.64 -2.53 -14.93
C ASN A 146 -0.30 -1.97 -13.84
N GLY A 147 0.17 -1.08 -12.99
CA GLY A 147 -0.56 -0.56 -11.82
C GLY A 147 -1.97 -0.07 -12.15
N PHE A 148 -2.14 0.71 -13.24
CA PHE A 148 -3.45 1.18 -13.67
C PHE A 148 -4.44 0.03 -13.95
N LYS A 149 -4.04 -0.97 -14.77
CA LYS A 149 -4.93 -2.09 -15.16
C LYS A 149 -5.27 -3.00 -13.98
N THR A 150 -4.28 -3.33 -13.14
CA THR A 150 -4.50 -4.19 -11.97
C THR A 150 -5.38 -3.49 -10.93
N SER A 151 -5.19 -2.19 -10.74
CA SER A 151 -5.95 -1.41 -9.75
C SER A 151 -7.39 -1.21 -10.17
N THR A 152 -7.63 -0.77 -11.41
CA THR A 152 -8.99 -0.58 -11.91
C THR A 152 -9.78 -1.89 -11.89
N MET A 153 -9.18 -2.99 -12.35
CA MET A 153 -9.82 -4.32 -12.37
C MET A 153 -9.99 -4.93 -10.96
N ARG A 154 -9.21 -4.49 -9.96
CA ARG A 154 -9.42 -4.89 -8.57
C ARG A 154 -10.61 -4.17 -7.93
N LEU A 155 -10.95 -2.99 -8.41
CA LEU A 155 -12.03 -2.15 -7.85
C LEU A 155 -13.37 -2.41 -8.55
N GLY A 156 -13.36 -2.66 -9.85
CA GLY A 156 -14.56 -2.92 -10.64
C GLY A 156 -14.25 -3.70 -11.92
N ALA A 157 -15.28 -4.19 -12.58
CA ALA A 157 -15.12 -4.94 -13.83
C ALA A 157 -14.76 -4.05 -15.01
N ASP A 158 -15.05 -2.75 -14.94
CA ASP A 158 -14.96 -1.86 -16.07
C ASP A 158 -14.41 -0.49 -15.66
N ALA A 159 -13.58 0.10 -16.53
CA ALA A 159 -13.02 1.42 -16.34
C ALA A 159 -12.98 2.20 -17.66
N ILE A 160 -13.31 3.48 -17.61
CA ILE A 160 -13.17 4.40 -18.73
C ILE A 160 -12.29 5.58 -18.31
N VAL A 161 -11.37 5.96 -19.19
CA VAL A 161 -10.39 7.04 -18.97
C VAL A 161 -10.68 8.18 -19.92
N PHE A 162 -10.71 9.37 -19.37
CA PHE A 162 -10.74 10.64 -20.10
C PHE A 162 -9.47 11.39 -19.79
N THR A 163 -8.76 11.86 -20.81
CA THR A 163 -7.53 12.61 -20.58
C THR A 163 -7.37 13.74 -21.59
N ARG A 164 -6.94 14.87 -21.10
CA ARG A 164 -6.63 16.07 -21.88
C ARG A 164 -5.16 16.37 -21.75
N ALA A 165 -4.46 16.46 -22.87
CA ALA A 165 -3.04 16.78 -22.89
C ALA A 165 -2.75 17.97 -23.77
N VAL A 166 -1.81 18.80 -23.33
CA VAL A 166 -1.28 19.93 -24.10
C VAL A 166 0.18 19.64 -24.41
N ARG A 167 0.51 19.62 -25.69
CA ARG A 167 1.88 19.40 -26.18
C ARG A 167 2.25 20.51 -27.17
N GLY A 168 2.94 21.55 -26.66
CA GLY A 168 3.16 22.76 -27.43
C GLY A 168 1.84 23.47 -27.73
N SER A 169 1.51 23.66 -29.01
CA SER A 169 0.23 24.24 -29.45
C SER A 169 -0.89 23.23 -29.61
N ASN A 170 -0.58 21.92 -29.56
CA ASN A 170 -1.57 20.88 -29.81
C ASN A 170 -2.27 20.47 -28.52
N VAL A 171 -3.59 20.58 -28.53
CA VAL A 171 -4.45 20.11 -27.44
C VAL A 171 -5.20 18.88 -27.94
N THR A 172 -5.02 17.76 -27.23
CA THR A 172 -5.67 16.48 -27.55
C THR A 172 -6.56 16.01 -26.40
N LEU A 173 -7.68 15.39 -26.75
CA LEU A 173 -8.58 14.72 -25.83
C LEU A 173 -8.63 13.25 -26.25
N SER A 174 -8.49 12.35 -25.28
CA SER A 174 -8.57 10.92 -25.56
C SER A 174 -9.49 10.22 -24.55
N ILE A 175 -10.23 9.23 -25.05
CA ILE A 175 -11.11 8.36 -24.28
C ILE A 175 -10.66 6.93 -24.53
N GLY A 176 -10.49 6.14 -23.47
CA GLY A 176 -10.15 4.72 -23.58
C GLY A 176 -11.04 3.88 -22.66
N LEU A 177 -11.60 2.80 -23.19
CA LEU A 177 -12.46 1.87 -22.45
C LEU A 177 -11.73 0.56 -22.18
N LEU A 178 -11.46 0.24 -20.93
CA LEU A 178 -11.00 -1.08 -20.47
C LEU A 178 -12.16 -1.78 -19.76
N SER A 179 -12.85 -2.66 -20.48
CA SER A 179 -14.06 -3.31 -19.97
C SER A 179 -13.92 -4.83 -20.02
N TYR A 180 -13.81 -5.44 -18.83
CA TYR A 180 -13.82 -6.90 -18.69
C TYR A 180 -15.21 -7.46 -19.04
N THR A 181 -16.28 -6.73 -18.72
CA THR A 181 -17.65 -7.10 -19.07
C THR A 181 -17.85 -7.19 -20.57
N PHE A 182 -17.40 -6.18 -21.33
CA PHE A 182 -17.42 -6.18 -22.79
C PHE A 182 -16.65 -7.37 -23.36
N LEU A 183 -15.37 -7.54 -22.94
CA LEU A 183 -14.50 -8.59 -23.44
C LEU A 183 -15.09 -9.99 -23.20
N ARG A 184 -15.69 -10.22 -22.04
CA ARG A 184 -16.30 -11.50 -21.67
C ARG A 184 -17.60 -11.78 -22.41
N ARG A 185 -18.48 -10.80 -22.51
CA ARG A 185 -19.80 -10.98 -23.15
C ARG A 185 -19.70 -11.07 -24.67
N THR A 186 -18.67 -10.44 -25.27
CA THR A 186 -18.42 -10.54 -26.72
C THR A 186 -17.46 -11.64 -27.10
N MET A 187 -17.10 -12.53 -26.15
CA MET A 187 -16.25 -13.71 -26.36
C MET A 187 -14.90 -13.37 -27.03
N LYS A 188 -14.28 -12.25 -26.61
CA LYS A 188 -12.97 -11.87 -27.11
C LYS A 188 -11.88 -12.78 -26.53
N ASP A 189 -10.96 -13.22 -27.37
CA ASP A 189 -9.78 -14.01 -27.00
C ASP A 189 -8.56 -13.15 -26.69
N ASP A 190 -8.62 -11.86 -27.06
CA ASP A 190 -7.58 -10.87 -26.78
C ASP A 190 -8.16 -9.67 -26.04
N ILE A 191 -7.28 -9.00 -25.27
CA ILE A 191 -7.60 -7.72 -24.66
C ILE A 191 -7.61 -6.66 -25.76
N VAL A 192 -8.79 -6.15 -26.08
CA VAL A 192 -8.99 -5.03 -27.00
C VAL A 192 -9.53 -3.84 -26.23
N VAL A 193 -9.08 -2.65 -26.58
CA VAL A 193 -9.41 -1.40 -25.89
C VAL A 193 -9.98 -0.42 -26.91
N PRO A 194 -11.31 -0.22 -26.98
CA PRO A 194 -11.91 0.82 -27.78
C PRO A 194 -11.43 2.19 -27.35
N MET A 195 -11.01 3.03 -28.32
CA MET A 195 -10.45 4.35 -28.06
C MET A 195 -10.99 5.38 -29.02
N LEU A 196 -11.17 6.60 -28.51
CA LEU A 196 -11.53 7.77 -29.29
C LEU A 196 -10.53 8.88 -29.00
N ASP A 197 -10.05 9.52 -30.04
CA ASP A 197 -9.16 10.66 -29.95
C ASP A 197 -9.75 11.86 -30.66
N PHE A 198 -9.49 13.04 -30.11
CA PHE A 198 -9.91 14.32 -30.63
C PHE A 198 -8.77 15.31 -30.54
N GLU A 199 -8.81 16.29 -31.40
CA GLU A 199 -7.94 17.46 -31.38
C GLU A 199 -8.78 18.74 -31.24
N VAL A 200 -8.28 19.71 -30.50
CA VAL A 200 -8.92 21.04 -30.41
C VAL A 200 -8.29 21.94 -31.45
N ARG A 201 -9.07 22.31 -32.49
CA ARG A 201 -8.68 23.23 -33.54
C ARG A 201 -9.59 24.45 -33.52
N ASP A 202 -9.02 25.63 -33.42
CA ASP A 202 -9.78 26.88 -33.39
C ASP A 202 -10.93 26.92 -32.36
N GLY A 203 -10.71 26.28 -31.20
CA GLY A 203 -11.71 26.15 -30.15
C GLY A 203 -12.78 25.06 -30.37
N HIS A 204 -12.70 24.31 -31.47
CA HIS A 204 -13.62 23.22 -31.79
C HIS A 204 -12.98 21.87 -31.56
N ILE A 205 -13.74 20.95 -30.98
CA ILE A 205 -13.31 19.55 -30.80
C ILE A 205 -13.57 18.80 -32.10
N VAL A 206 -12.52 18.28 -32.72
CA VAL A 206 -12.55 17.57 -34.01
C VAL A 206 -12.07 16.13 -33.78
N PRO A 207 -12.77 15.09 -34.29
CA PRO A 207 -12.30 13.72 -34.23
C PRO A 207 -10.93 13.54 -34.89
N LEU A 208 -10.04 12.79 -34.23
CA LEU A 208 -8.72 12.42 -34.74
C LEU A 208 -8.75 10.92 -35.09
N VAL A 209 -8.82 10.64 -36.41
CA VAL A 209 -8.98 9.28 -36.94
C VAL A 209 -7.62 8.75 -37.41
N TYR A 210 -7.10 7.69 -36.78
CA TYR A 210 -5.80 7.09 -37.14
C TYR A 210 -5.91 5.95 -38.17
N GLY A 211 -7.05 5.30 -38.26
CA GLY A 211 -7.30 4.22 -39.20
C GLY A 211 -8.40 4.61 -40.17
N SER A 212 -9.46 3.82 -40.18
CA SER A 212 -10.66 4.12 -40.96
C SER A 212 -11.72 4.84 -40.13
N GLN A 213 -12.60 5.60 -40.77
CA GLN A 213 -13.78 6.18 -40.12
C GLN A 213 -14.65 5.06 -39.51
N GLY A 214 -14.76 3.90 -40.16
CA GLY A 214 -15.53 2.76 -39.66
C GLY A 214 -14.98 2.18 -38.36
N ASP A 215 -13.64 2.18 -38.16
CA ASP A 215 -13.03 1.75 -36.89
C ASP A 215 -13.32 2.75 -35.77
N TRP A 216 -13.29 4.04 -36.10
CA TRP A 216 -13.62 5.09 -35.14
C TRP A 216 -15.10 5.01 -34.72
N ASP A 217 -16.04 4.88 -35.68
CA ASP A 217 -17.48 4.73 -35.43
C ASP A 217 -17.78 3.45 -34.63
N SER A 218 -17.07 2.36 -34.91
CA SER A 218 -17.17 1.10 -34.17
C SER A 218 -16.69 1.26 -32.72
N SER A 219 -15.59 1.97 -32.49
CA SER A 219 -15.09 2.27 -31.15
C SER A 219 -16.08 3.15 -30.37
N LEU A 220 -16.64 4.18 -31.01
CA LEU A 220 -17.66 5.02 -30.42
C LEU A 220 -18.88 4.19 -30.01
N LYS A 221 -19.40 3.36 -30.91
CA LYS A 221 -20.54 2.50 -30.62
C LYS A 221 -20.27 1.61 -29.40
N ILE A 222 -19.12 0.93 -29.35
CA ILE A 222 -18.75 0.07 -28.22
C ILE A 222 -18.67 0.87 -26.93
N ILE A 223 -18.05 2.06 -26.95
CA ILE A 223 -17.94 2.91 -25.77
C ILE A 223 -19.33 3.34 -25.27
N LEU A 224 -20.24 3.75 -26.15
CA LEU A 224 -21.61 4.13 -25.78
C LEU A 224 -22.42 2.93 -25.25
N ASP A 225 -22.26 1.75 -25.85
CA ASP A 225 -23.00 0.55 -25.46
C ASP A 225 -22.54 -0.01 -24.10
N TRP A 226 -21.23 0.07 -23.78
CA TRP A 226 -20.62 -0.59 -22.63
C TRP A 226 -20.12 0.33 -21.52
N SER A 227 -20.21 1.64 -21.69
CA SER A 227 -19.89 2.61 -20.63
C SER A 227 -21.17 3.20 -19.98
N PRO A 228 -21.04 3.93 -18.86
CA PRO A 228 -22.15 4.64 -18.23
C PRO A 228 -22.77 5.75 -19.09
N PHE A 229 -22.10 6.16 -20.18
CA PHE A 229 -22.47 7.30 -21.01
C PHE A 229 -23.24 6.85 -22.25
N SER A 230 -24.33 7.54 -22.60
CA SER A 230 -25.27 7.15 -23.65
C SER A 230 -25.14 7.97 -24.93
N SER A 231 -24.42 9.08 -24.90
CA SER A 231 -24.25 9.96 -26.06
C SER A 231 -22.81 10.54 -26.15
N MET A 232 -22.45 11.03 -27.32
CA MET A 232 -21.21 11.76 -27.53
C MET A 232 -21.12 13.01 -26.65
N GLU A 233 -22.24 13.70 -26.45
CA GLU A 233 -22.30 14.89 -25.60
C GLU A 233 -21.99 14.54 -24.15
N GLU A 234 -22.53 13.44 -23.63
CA GLU A 234 -22.19 12.96 -22.27
C GLU A 234 -20.72 12.59 -22.13
N LEU A 235 -20.12 11.99 -23.17
CA LEU A 235 -18.69 11.70 -23.18
C LEU A 235 -17.84 12.98 -23.17
N LEU A 236 -18.16 13.94 -24.03
CA LEU A 236 -17.43 15.20 -24.13
C LEU A 236 -17.59 16.06 -22.89
N LYS A 237 -18.76 16.02 -22.25
CA LYS A 237 -19.02 16.71 -20.98
C LYS A 237 -18.05 16.29 -19.87
N GLN A 238 -17.51 15.06 -19.93
CA GLN A 238 -16.54 14.60 -18.93
C GLN A 238 -15.23 15.41 -18.94
N PHE A 239 -14.93 16.11 -20.03
CA PHE A 239 -13.76 16.99 -20.13
C PHE A 239 -13.99 18.39 -19.60
N GLU A 240 -15.23 18.78 -19.31
CA GLU A 240 -15.53 20.11 -18.73
C GLU A 240 -14.93 20.26 -17.32
N ASP A 241 -14.87 19.14 -16.56
CA ASP A 241 -14.28 19.10 -15.22
C ASP A 241 -12.76 18.93 -15.27
N VAL A 242 -12.20 18.52 -16.43
CA VAL A 242 -10.75 18.43 -16.64
C VAL A 242 -10.28 19.76 -17.18
N ASP A 243 -9.57 20.53 -16.36
CA ASP A 243 -9.07 21.85 -16.69
C ASP A 243 -8.28 21.88 -18.02
N ASN A 244 -7.20 22.66 -18.12
CA ASN A 244 -6.38 22.72 -19.33
C ASN A 244 -5.71 21.40 -19.68
N HIS A 245 -5.39 20.58 -18.69
CA HIS A 245 -4.80 19.24 -18.81
C HIS A 245 -5.14 18.40 -17.58
N GLY A 246 -5.05 17.09 -17.70
CA GLY A 246 -5.31 16.17 -16.60
C GLY A 246 -5.89 14.84 -17.06
N THR A 247 -6.22 14.02 -16.08
CA THR A 247 -6.81 12.69 -16.31
C THR A 247 -7.97 12.43 -15.37
N LYS A 248 -9.06 11.87 -15.91
CA LYS A 248 -10.22 11.40 -15.16
C LYS A 248 -10.43 9.92 -15.45
N VAL A 249 -10.47 9.11 -14.40
CA VAL A 249 -10.73 7.67 -14.47
C VAL A 249 -12.04 7.39 -13.77
N VAL A 250 -12.98 6.74 -14.46
CA VAL A 250 -14.27 6.31 -13.93
C VAL A 250 -14.29 4.80 -13.89
N ILE A 251 -14.41 4.21 -12.70
CA ILE A 251 -14.51 2.76 -12.47
C ILE A 251 -15.94 2.45 -12.10
N TYR A 252 -16.55 1.52 -12.81
CA TYR A 252 -17.95 1.14 -12.63
C TYR A 252 -18.10 -0.39 -12.63
N ASN A 253 -19.30 -0.89 -12.38
CA ASN A 253 -19.52 -2.30 -12.08
C ASN A 253 -18.58 -2.75 -10.93
N LEU A 254 -18.64 -2.00 -9.82
CA LEU A 254 -17.81 -2.21 -8.64
C LEU A 254 -18.08 -3.59 -8.02
N TRP A 255 -17.04 -4.20 -7.45
CA TRP A 255 -17.15 -5.53 -6.87
C TRP A 255 -18.01 -5.56 -5.61
N MET A 256 -18.75 -6.65 -5.47
CA MET A 256 -19.52 -7.00 -4.28
C MET A 256 -18.75 -8.03 -3.45
N ASN A 257 -18.99 -8.00 -2.14
CA ASN A 257 -18.53 -9.05 -1.22
C ASN A 257 -19.42 -10.30 -1.32
N ASP A 258 -19.11 -11.32 -0.51
CA ASP A 258 -19.85 -12.59 -0.50
C ASP A 258 -21.32 -12.46 -0.03
N ASP A 259 -21.66 -11.36 0.66
CA ASP A 259 -23.03 -11.03 1.08
C ASP A 259 -23.85 -10.30 0.00
N GLY A 260 -23.26 -10.06 -1.19
CA GLY A 260 -23.88 -9.34 -2.29
C GLY A 260 -23.97 -7.82 -2.06
N LEU A 261 -23.20 -7.29 -1.12
CA LEU A 261 -23.06 -5.86 -0.87
C LEU A 261 -21.77 -5.35 -1.53
N LEU A 262 -21.74 -4.08 -1.91
CA LEU A 262 -20.52 -3.45 -2.41
C LEU A 262 -19.39 -3.57 -1.38
N GLU A 263 -18.18 -3.93 -1.82
CA GLU A 263 -16.99 -3.96 -0.97
C GLU A 263 -16.66 -2.56 -0.42
N LEU A 264 -16.88 -1.51 -1.25
CA LEU A 264 -16.74 -0.11 -0.86
C LEU A 264 -18.08 0.44 -0.36
N ASP A 265 -18.07 1.05 0.82
CA ASP A 265 -19.19 1.76 1.39
C ASP A 265 -19.05 3.27 1.18
N PHE A 266 -20.07 3.89 0.61
CA PHE A 266 -20.12 5.31 0.30
C PHE A 266 -21.22 6.05 1.11
N GLU A 267 -21.96 5.33 1.97
CA GLU A 267 -23.18 5.84 2.61
C GLU A 267 -22.97 6.13 4.10
N ASP A 268 -22.14 5.33 4.79
CA ASP A 268 -21.97 5.45 6.24
C ASP A 268 -21.18 6.71 6.65
N ASP A 269 -20.39 7.29 5.73
CA ASP A 269 -19.65 8.53 5.96
C ASP A 269 -19.61 9.36 4.66
N ASP A 270 -20.15 10.58 4.70
CA ASP A 270 -20.23 11.47 3.55
C ASP A 270 -18.87 12.05 3.14
N GLU A 271 -17.88 12.04 4.02
CA GLU A 271 -16.55 12.57 3.79
C GLU A 271 -15.49 11.49 3.53
N ASP A 272 -15.84 10.19 3.67
CA ASP A 272 -14.92 9.06 3.52
C ASP A 272 -15.45 8.02 2.51
N ILE A 273 -14.61 7.04 2.20
CA ILE A 273 -14.99 5.79 1.54
C ILE A 273 -14.51 4.67 2.47
N LEU A 274 -15.47 3.84 2.90
CA LEU A 274 -15.18 2.79 3.87
C LEU A 274 -15.10 1.42 3.18
N LEU A 275 -14.39 0.48 3.81
CA LEU A 275 -14.49 -0.94 3.48
C LEU A 275 -15.51 -1.59 4.39
N ARG A 276 -16.47 -2.31 3.83
CA ARG A 276 -17.39 -3.13 4.61
C ARG A 276 -16.65 -4.30 5.21
N ASP A 277 -16.44 -4.24 6.52
CA ASP A 277 -15.80 -5.33 7.26
C ASP A 277 -16.83 -6.44 7.51
N GLN A 278 -16.47 -7.66 7.14
CA GLN A 278 -17.27 -8.88 7.39
C GLN A 278 -17.28 -9.31 8.87
N GLY A 279 -16.74 -8.51 9.77
CA GLY A 279 -16.46 -8.89 11.14
C GLY A 279 -16.83 -7.92 12.24
N GLN A 280 -17.98 -7.24 12.20
CA GLN A 280 -18.52 -6.64 13.42
C GLN A 280 -19.06 -7.74 14.35
N THR A 281 -18.14 -8.45 15.01
CA THR A 281 -18.51 -9.31 16.14
C THR A 281 -19.03 -8.45 17.27
N SER A 282 -20.34 -8.43 17.42
CA SER A 282 -21.08 -7.98 18.59
C SER A 282 -20.70 -8.84 19.81
N GLY A 283 -19.60 -8.52 20.45
CA GLY A 283 -19.13 -9.15 21.68
C GLY A 283 -19.03 -8.13 22.80
N GLY A 284 -19.92 -8.21 23.76
CA GLY A 284 -20.03 -7.31 24.88
C GLY A 284 -18.81 -7.22 25.77
N SER A 285 -18.76 -6.17 26.57
CA SER A 285 -17.86 -5.85 27.68
C SER A 285 -16.52 -5.22 27.32
N ARG A 286 -16.45 -3.98 27.56
CA ARG A 286 -15.38 -2.96 27.59
C ARG A 286 -15.54 -1.89 26.51
N LYS A 287 -16.71 -1.25 26.45
CA LYS A 287 -17.03 -0.24 25.43
C LYS A 287 -15.97 0.85 25.26
N ILE A 288 -15.50 1.48 26.33
CA ILE A 288 -14.62 2.67 26.24
C ILE A 288 -13.24 2.34 25.68
N GLN A 289 -12.61 1.25 26.12
CA GLN A 289 -11.27 0.88 25.64
C GLN A 289 -11.29 0.38 24.19
N LYS A 290 -12.38 -0.25 23.76
CA LYS A 290 -12.63 -0.69 22.39
C LYS A 290 -12.80 0.51 21.47
N GLU A 291 -13.59 1.50 21.88
CA GLU A 291 -13.86 2.72 21.15
C GLU A 291 -12.60 3.56 20.89
N ILE A 292 -11.72 3.72 21.90
CA ILE A 292 -10.43 4.43 21.74
C ILE A 292 -9.49 3.68 20.77
N VAL A 293 -9.48 2.34 20.81
CA VAL A 293 -8.67 1.53 19.87
C VAL A 293 -9.21 1.66 18.46
N GLU A 294 -10.52 1.63 18.27
CA GLU A 294 -11.18 1.76 16.98
C GLU A 294 -10.97 3.14 16.34
N GLN A 295 -10.86 4.18 17.15
CA GLN A 295 -10.56 5.53 16.66
C GLN A 295 -9.09 5.74 16.27
N HIS A 296 -8.17 4.91 16.75
CA HIS A 296 -6.75 5.09 16.46
C HIS A 296 -6.41 4.77 14.99
N ILE A 297 -5.48 5.55 14.41
CA ILE A 297 -5.08 5.44 13.00
C ILE A 297 -4.65 4.02 12.60
N SER A 298 -3.95 3.28 13.46
CA SER A 298 -3.51 1.90 13.19
C SER A 298 -4.65 0.90 12.99
N HIS A 299 -5.84 1.23 13.48
CA HIS A 299 -7.06 0.46 13.28
C HIS A 299 -7.85 1.01 12.11
N ARG A 300 -8.13 2.32 12.11
CA ARG A 300 -8.91 3.00 11.08
C ARG A 300 -8.38 2.82 9.67
N LEU A 301 -7.06 2.80 9.48
CA LEU A 301 -6.43 2.64 8.15
C LEU A 301 -6.87 1.36 7.41
N ARG A 302 -7.46 0.38 8.11
CA ARG A 302 -7.90 -0.89 7.52
C ARG A 302 -9.22 -0.78 6.81
N PHE A 303 -10.08 0.15 7.21
CA PHE A 303 -11.43 0.29 6.69
C PHE A 303 -11.84 1.73 6.32
N SER A 304 -11.04 2.74 6.63
CA SER A 304 -11.22 4.15 6.28
C SER A 304 -10.18 4.58 5.25
N LEU A 305 -10.60 4.96 4.05
CA LEU A 305 -9.70 5.42 3.00
C LEU A 305 -9.04 6.74 3.42
N ARG A 306 -9.77 7.64 4.07
CA ARG A 306 -9.24 8.90 4.60
C ARG A 306 -8.11 8.65 5.58
N ALA A 307 -8.31 7.73 6.52
CA ALA A 307 -7.30 7.37 7.50
C ALA A 307 -6.07 6.73 6.83
N TYR A 308 -6.26 5.81 5.88
CA TYR A 308 -5.16 5.20 5.15
C TYR A 308 -4.36 6.24 4.33
N THR A 309 -5.07 7.10 3.61
CA THR A 309 -4.46 8.13 2.76
C THR A 309 -3.72 9.19 3.57
N SER A 310 -4.17 9.50 4.81
CA SER A 310 -3.54 10.51 5.66
C SER A 310 -2.09 10.17 6.04
N ILE A 311 -1.71 8.89 6.04
CA ILE A 311 -0.34 8.42 6.35
C ILE A 311 0.35 7.78 5.15
N LEU A 312 -0.28 7.79 3.98
CA LEU A 312 0.18 7.08 2.79
C LEU A 312 1.54 7.58 2.28
N TYR A 313 1.83 8.86 2.46
CA TYR A 313 3.07 9.49 2.03
C TYR A 313 3.84 10.04 3.23
N LEU A 314 5.14 9.77 3.27
CA LEU A 314 6.02 10.14 4.39
C LEU A 314 6.19 11.66 4.51
N ARG A 315 6.39 12.33 3.37
CA ARG A 315 6.60 13.77 3.29
C ARG A 315 5.29 14.46 2.93
N LYS A 316 4.99 15.53 3.65
CA LYS A 316 3.85 16.38 3.33
C LYS A 316 4.08 17.05 1.97
N PHE A 317 3.05 17.06 1.14
CA PHE A 317 3.08 17.82 -0.12
C PHE A 317 2.85 19.30 0.16
N GLU A 318 3.65 20.15 -0.49
CA GLU A 318 3.53 21.62 -0.33
C GLU A 318 2.44 22.21 -1.24
N ASN A 319 2.40 21.75 -2.51
CA ASN A 319 1.53 22.28 -3.55
C ASN A 319 0.65 21.20 -4.19
N PHE A 320 0.36 20.14 -3.46
CA PHE A 320 -0.50 19.08 -3.95
C PHE A 320 -1.45 18.60 -2.85
N GLN A 321 -2.71 18.40 -3.22
CA GLN A 321 -3.76 17.98 -2.29
C GLN A 321 -4.43 16.68 -2.76
N ILE A 322 -4.66 15.78 -1.82
CA ILE A 322 -5.56 14.65 -2.02
C ILE A 322 -6.92 15.04 -1.48
N ILE A 323 -7.93 15.05 -2.35
CA ILE A 323 -9.30 15.44 -2.01
C ILE A 323 -10.17 14.19 -2.09
N LEU A 324 -10.74 13.79 -0.96
CA LEU A 324 -11.63 12.65 -0.84
C LEU A 324 -13.04 13.14 -0.54
N ARG A 325 -14.02 12.74 -1.34
CA ARG A 325 -15.43 13.12 -1.16
C ARG A 325 -15.61 14.64 -0.96
N GLY A 326 -14.91 15.43 -1.79
CA GLY A 326 -14.97 16.89 -1.76
C GLY A 326 -14.18 17.55 -0.61
N LYS A 327 -13.57 16.78 0.30
CA LYS A 327 -12.81 17.31 1.44
C LYS A 327 -11.32 16.96 1.34
N PRO A 328 -10.40 17.92 1.54
CA PRO A 328 -8.97 17.63 1.60
C PRO A 328 -8.64 16.58 2.67
N VAL A 329 -7.70 15.69 2.36
CA VAL A 329 -7.15 14.74 3.33
C VAL A 329 -5.98 15.39 4.03
N GLU A 330 -6.07 15.54 5.34
CA GLU A 330 -4.96 16.04 6.14
C GLU A 330 -3.88 14.97 6.29
N GLN A 331 -2.65 15.28 5.86
CA GLN A 331 -1.52 14.37 6.00
C GLN A 331 -0.96 14.40 7.43
N ILE A 332 -0.87 13.21 8.03
CA ILE A 332 -0.38 12.99 9.40
C ILE A 332 1.04 12.43 9.33
N SER A 333 1.97 13.08 10.04
CA SER A 333 3.33 12.57 10.23
C SER A 333 3.39 11.72 11.50
N ILE A 334 3.36 10.39 11.37
CA ILE A 334 3.48 9.47 12.51
C ILE A 334 4.75 9.75 13.31
N ALA A 335 5.86 10.09 12.64
CA ALA A 335 7.12 10.40 13.30
C ALA A 335 7.05 11.62 14.24
N ASN A 336 6.16 12.59 13.96
CA ASN A 336 5.98 13.79 14.80
C ASN A 336 5.04 13.54 15.98
N GLU A 337 4.20 12.49 15.92
CA GLU A 337 3.28 12.10 16.99
C GLU A 337 3.95 11.22 18.07
N LEU A 338 5.23 10.84 17.89
CA LEU A 338 5.92 9.94 18.80
C LEU A 338 6.35 10.66 20.09
N LYS A 339 6.00 10.09 21.26
CA LYS A 339 6.54 10.48 22.55
C LYS A 339 7.96 9.94 22.74
N PHE A 340 8.82 10.73 23.37
CA PHE A 340 10.22 10.38 23.66
C PHE A 340 11.00 9.91 22.45
N LYS A 341 10.77 10.57 21.32
CA LYS A 341 11.38 10.27 20.02
C LYS A 341 12.90 10.15 20.11
N LYS A 342 13.45 9.14 19.44
CA LYS A 342 14.88 8.92 19.21
C LYS A 342 15.11 8.61 17.75
N VAL A 343 16.19 9.15 17.17
CA VAL A 343 16.61 8.84 15.81
C VAL A 343 17.77 7.86 15.88
N VAL A 344 17.64 6.72 15.22
CA VAL A 344 18.69 5.70 15.12
C VAL A 344 19.11 5.58 13.67
N THR A 345 20.42 5.65 13.43
CA THR A 345 20.97 5.47 12.08
C THR A 345 21.28 4.01 11.82
N TYR A 346 20.72 3.47 10.74
CA TYR A 346 21.02 2.13 10.22
C TYR A 346 21.81 2.24 8.92
N LYS A 347 22.89 1.47 8.82
CA LYS A 347 23.73 1.38 7.61
C LYS A 347 23.63 -0.05 7.07
N PRO A 348 22.76 -0.32 6.08
CA PRO A 348 22.69 -1.62 5.44
C PRO A 348 23.95 -1.91 4.64
N GLN A 349 24.40 -3.17 4.68
CA GLN A 349 25.48 -3.64 3.81
C GLN A 349 24.87 -4.05 2.46
N VAL A 350 25.00 -3.20 1.47
CA VAL A 350 24.56 -3.44 0.09
C VAL A 350 25.76 -3.87 -0.72
N ALA A 351 25.72 -5.05 -1.35
CA ALA A 351 26.89 -5.75 -1.88
C ALA A 351 27.54 -5.12 -3.13
N HIS A 352 26.94 -4.13 -3.78
CA HIS A 352 27.44 -3.58 -5.06
C HIS A 352 27.37 -2.06 -5.18
N ASP A 353 27.08 -1.34 -4.09
CA ASP A 353 27.06 0.11 -4.13
C ASP A 353 28.28 0.66 -3.39
N SER A 354 29.12 1.40 -4.09
CA SER A 354 30.25 2.12 -3.50
C SER A 354 29.79 3.27 -2.57
N GLN A 355 28.48 3.61 -2.58
CA GLN A 355 27.91 4.59 -1.69
C GLN A 355 27.41 3.94 -0.40
N VAL A 356 27.83 4.49 0.74
CA VAL A 356 27.35 4.07 2.06
C VAL A 356 25.89 4.51 2.21
N VAL A 357 24.96 3.59 2.04
CA VAL A 357 23.54 3.84 2.31
C VAL A 357 23.35 4.06 3.81
N SER A 358 22.72 5.16 4.19
CA SER A 358 22.41 5.50 5.58
C SER A 358 20.91 5.78 5.72
N VAL A 359 20.25 5.02 6.58
CA VAL A 359 18.80 5.10 6.81
C VAL A 359 18.55 5.63 8.23
N LYS A 360 17.74 6.66 8.33
CA LYS A 360 17.27 7.16 9.63
C LYS A 360 16.00 6.40 10.03
N VAL A 361 15.98 5.91 11.26
CA VAL A 361 14.85 5.25 11.89
C VAL A 361 14.37 6.15 13.03
N ASP A 362 13.24 6.80 12.84
CA ASP A 362 12.55 7.52 13.90
C ASP A 362 11.80 6.48 14.76
N ILE A 363 12.06 6.45 16.07
CA ILE A 363 11.44 5.50 16.98
C ILE A 363 11.00 6.21 18.26
N GLY A 364 9.84 5.85 18.77
CA GLY A 364 9.26 6.44 19.98
C GLY A 364 8.11 5.61 20.52
N PHE A 365 7.46 6.09 21.57
CA PHE A 365 6.20 5.51 22.00
C PHE A 365 5.02 6.19 21.30
N ALA A 366 3.96 5.41 21.03
CA ALA A 366 2.71 5.95 20.53
C ALA A 366 2.18 7.05 21.48
N LYS A 367 1.47 8.05 20.92
CA LYS A 367 0.92 9.18 21.68
C LYS A 367 -0.01 8.73 22.81
N GLU A 368 -0.70 7.64 22.62
CA GLU A 368 -1.67 7.04 23.54
C GLU A 368 -1.04 6.07 24.54
N ALA A 369 0.29 5.91 24.52
CA ALA A 369 0.99 5.06 25.49
C ALA A 369 0.90 5.65 26.90
N PRO A 370 0.73 4.83 27.95
CA PRO A 370 0.64 3.36 27.96
C PRO A 370 -0.78 2.79 27.77
N VAL A 371 -1.81 3.65 27.63
CA VAL A 371 -3.23 3.26 27.59
C VAL A 371 -3.49 2.29 26.45
N LEU A 372 -3.01 2.62 25.25
CA LEU A 372 -3.08 1.75 24.08
C LEU A 372 -1.74 1.03 23.87
N GLY A 373 -1.82 -0.30 23.74
CA GLY A 373 -0.64 -1.13 23.45
C GLY A 373 -0.27 -1.21 21.96
N ILE A 374 -0.54 -0.16 21.19
CA ILE A 374 -0.30 -0.12 19.74
C ILE A 374 1.20 -0.04 19.48
N PHE A 375 1.70 -0.91 18.62
CA PHE A 375 3.10 -0.98 18.26
C PHE A 375 3.29 -1.40 16.81
N GLY A 376 4.45 -1.10 16.25
CA GLY A 376 4.83 -1.52 14.91
C GLY A 376 5.69 -0.50 14.18
N MET A 377 6.27 -0.93 13.07
CA MET A 377 7.11 -0.09 12.21
C MET A 377 6.33 0.33 10.97
N ASN A 378 6.39 1.60 10.62
CA ASN A 378 5.88 2.12 9.36
C ASN A 378 7.04 2.24 8.39
N VAL A 379 7.05 1.38 7.37
CA VAL A 379 8.14 1.30 6.40
C VAL A 379 7.70 1.91 5.09
N TYR A 380 8.41 2.94 4.66
CA TYR A 380 8.19 3.65 3.41
C TYR A 380 9.26 3.30 2.38
N HIS A 381 8.91 3.40 1.11
CA HIS A 381 9.82 3.31 -0.03
C HIS A 381 9.48 4.42 -1.01
N LYS A 382 10.46 5.26 -1.39
CA LYS A 382 10.26 6.41 -2.29
C LYS A 382 9.04 7.25 -1.89
N ASN A 383 9.00 7.67 -0.62
CA ASN A 383 7.90 8.43 -0.03
C ASN A 383 6.60 7.64 0.24
N ARG A 384 6.39 6.46 -0.34
CA ARG A 384 5.18 5.65 -0.30
C ARG A 384 5.21 4.65 0.85
N LEU A 385 4.15 4.58 1.65
CA LEU A 385 3.97 3.59 2.72
C LEU A 385 3.77 2.18 2.13
N ILE A 386 4.66 1.27 2.48
CA ILE A 386 4.61 -0.13 2.04
C ILE A 386 4.05 -1.02 3.15
N MET A 387 4.58 -0.88 4.37
CA MET A 387 4.14 -1.70 5.51
C MET A 387 3.69 -0.80 6.66
N PRO A 388 2.36 -0.61 6.85
CA PRO A 388 1.82 0.13 7.98
C PRO A 388 1.87 -0.71 9.25
N PHE A 389 2.34 -0.13 10.35
CA PHE A 389 2.38 -0.75 11.68
C PHE A 389 2.87 -2.21 11.67
N TRP A 390 3.90 -2.49 10.88
CA TRP A 390 4.48 -3.82 10.75
C TRP A 390 4.95 -4.36 12.09
N LYS A 391 4.40 -5.49 12.50
CA LYS A 391 4.72 -6.15 13.76
C LYS A 391 6.00 -6.97 13.64
N VAL A 392 7.14 -6.32 13.82
CA VAL A 392 8.47 -6.96 13.75
C VAL A 392 8.72 -7.87 14.94
N LEU A 393 8.10 -7.59 16.09
CA LEU A 393 8.13 -8.42 17.30
C LEU A 393 6.82 -9.22 17.43
N GLN A 394 6.90 -10.40 18.05
CA GLN A 394 5.71 -11.20 18.35
C GLN A 394 4.85 -10.51 19.42
N GLU A 395 3.54 -10.57 19.28
CA GLU A 395 2.56 -9.93 20.18
C GLU A 395 2.63 -10.38 21.64
N ALA A 396 3.06 -11.61 21.90
CA ALA A 396 3.20 -12.17 23.25
C ALA A 396 4.34 -11.56 24.07
N SER A 397 5.19 -10.73 23.46
CA SER A 397 6.30 -10.10 24.16
C SER A 397 5.89 -8.75 24.73
N SER A 398 6.04 -8.55 26.05
CA SER A 398 5.91 -7.24 26.67
C SER A 398 6.99 -6.24 26.20
N ARG A 399 8.09 -6.76 25.63
CA ARG A 399 9.17 -5.95 25.09
C ARG A 399 8.77 -5.36 23.74
N GLY A 400 8.79 -4.05 23.64
CA GLY A 400 8.37 -3.33 22.43
C GLY A 400 6.90 -2.88 22.43
N ARG A 401 6.14 -3.16 23.49
CA ARG A 401 4.76 -2.68 23.63
C ARG A 401 4.72 -1.15 23.55
N SER A 402 3.77 -0.62 22.79
CA SER A 402 3.57 0.80 22.51
C SER A 402 4.72 1.48 21.74
N VAL A 403 5.71 0.73 21.25
CA VAL A 403 6.80 1.29 20.43
C VAL A 403 6.37 1.37 18.98
N VAL A 404 6.39 2.57 18.43
CA VAL A 404 6.12 2.83 17.02
C VAL A 404 7.37 3.43 16.39
N GLY A 405 7.64 3.05 15.15
CA GLY A 405 8.76 3.61 14.38
C GLY A 405 8.39 3.93 12.96
N VAL A 406 9.20 4.77 12.35
CA VAL A 406 9.07 5.21 10.95
C VAL A 406 10.45 5.18 10.29
N LEU A 407 10.53 4.63 9.09
CA LEU A 407 11.73 4.64 8.27
C LEU A 407 11.41 4.62 6.78
N GLU A 408 12.35 5.09 5.96
CA GLU A 408 12.30 4.99 4.50
C GLU A 408 13.40 4.03 4.03
N ALA A 409 13.00 2.90 3.40
CA ALA A 409 13.89 1.79 3.03
C ALA A 409 14.08 1.71 1.50
N ASN A 410 14.64 2.75 0.88
CA ASN A 410 14.84 2.84 -0.58
C ASN A 410 15.91 1.86 -1.13
N PHE A 411 16.61 1.14 -0.26
CA PHE A 411 17.61 0.13 -0.61
C PHE A 411 17.04 -1.28 -0.80
N ILE A 412 15.74 -1.45 -0.60
CA ILE A 412 15.00 -2.70 -0.81
C ILE A 412 13.82 -2.37 -1.74
N GLU A 413 13.67 -3.14 -2.82
CA GLU A 413 12.51 -3.00 -3.71
C GLU A 413 11.27 -3.64 -3.09
N PRO A 414 10.12 -2.97 -3.13
CA PRO A 414 8.85 -3.53 -2.68
C PRO A 414 8.34 -4.60 -3.65
N ALA A 415 7.42 -5.42 -3.20
CA ALA A 415 6.63 -6.29 -4.06
C ALA A 415 5.83 -5.46 -5.09
N HIS A 416 5.39 -6.11 -6.16
CA HIS A 416 4.70 -5.45 -7.29
C HIS A 416 3.47 -4.64 -6.86
N ASP A 417 2.72 -5.15 -5.86
CA ASP A 417 1.53 -4.51 -5.29
C ASP A 417 1.83 -3.39 -4.27
N LYS A 418 3.12 -3.14 -3.98
CA LYS A 418 3.59 -2.18 -2.99
C LYS A 418 2.93 -2.31 -1.60
N GLN A 419 2.50 -3.52 -1.23
CA GLN A 419 1.89 -3.82 0.07
C GLN A 419 2.79 -4.69 0.96
N ASP A 420 3.96 -5.09 0.45
CA ASP A 420 4.97 -5.88 1.16
C ASP A 420 6.33 -5.71 0.48
N PHE A 421 7.36 -6.29 1.09
CA PHE A 421 8.68 -6.44 0.50
C PHE A 421 8.96 -7.92 0.22
N GLU A 422 9.66 -8.20 -0.87
CA GLU A 422 10.20 -9.52 -1.11
C GLU A 422 11.17 -9.94 0.01
N ARG A 423 11.09 -11.21 0.45
CA ARG A 423 11.92 -11.74 1.54
C ARG A 423 13.38 -11.98 1.10
N THR A 424 14.01 -10.93 0.63
CA THR A 424 15.42 -10.94 0.27
C THR A 424 16.33 -10.98 1.50
N PRO A 425 17.61 -11.36 1.36
CA PRO A 425 18.58 -11.28 2.46
C PRO A 425 18.73 -9.85 3.03
N LEU A 426 18.53 -8.81 2.23
CA LEU A 426 18.53 -7.40 2.68
C LEU A 426 17.32 -7.13 3.59
N PHE A 427 16.14 -7.59 3.20
CA PHE A 427 14.93 -7.44 4.00
C PHE A 427 15.04 -8.19 5.34
N ILE A 428 15.54 -9.43 5.34
CA ILE A 428 15.73 -10.23 6.57
C ILE A 428 16.72 -9.55 7.53
N ARG A 429 17.79 -8.93 6.99
CA ARG A 429 18.75 -8.14 7.79
C ARG A 429 18.11 -6.89 8.37
N LEU A 430 17.27 -6.19 7.58
CA LEU A 430 16.49 -5.05 8.07
C LEU A 430 15.57 -5.47 9.21
N GLU A 431 14.77 -6.53 9.02
CA GLU A 431 13.87 -7.08 10.04
C GLU A 431 14.62 -7.39 11.34
N THR A 432 15.74 -8.09 11.25
CA THR A 432 16.60 -8.42 12.41
C THR A 432 17.12 -7.17 13.12
N LYS A 433 17.55 -6.17 12.35
CA LYS A 433 18.05 -4.91 12.91
C LYS A 433 16.95 -4.09 13.57
N LEU A 434 15.77 -3.99 12.97
CA LEU A 434 14.62 -3.30 13.55
C LEU A 434 14.18 -3.96 14.85
N ARG A 435 14.15 -5.30 14.90
CA ARG A 435 13.88 -6.05 16.13
C ARG A 435 14.81 -5.66 17.26
N GLN A 436 16.12 -5.55 16.96
CA GLN A 436 17.13 -5.10 17.93
C GLN A 436 16.89 -3.64 18.37
N ILE A 437 16.66 -2.73 17.43
CA ILE A 437 16.41 -1.31 17.70
C ILE A 437 15.18 -1.12 18.62
N ILE A 438 14.08 -1.82 18.35
CA ILE A 438 12.87 -1.75 19.15
C ILE A 438 13.12 -2.23 20.58
N VAL A 439 13.82 -3.38 20.73
CA VAL A 439 14.12 -3.94 22.06
C VAL A 439 15.05 -3.05 22.86
N ASP A 440 16.08 -2.47 22.22
CA ASP A 440 17.03 -1.59 22.89
C ASP A 440 16.36 -0.26 23.30
N TYR A 441 15.56 0.33 22.40
CA TYR A 441 14.78 1.53 22.73
C TYR A 441 13.81 1.27 23.88
N TRP A 442 13.07 0.15 23.83
CA TRP A 442 12.12 -0.21 24.88
C TRP A 442 12.81 -0.38 26.25
N LYS A 443 13.95 -1.08 26.30
CA LYS A 443 14.74 -1.24 27.55
C LYS A 443 15.21 0.10 28.12
N GLU A 444 15.61 1.02 27.24
CA GLU A 444 16.12 2.32 27.63
C GLU A 444 15.03 3.25 28.15
N LYS A 445 13.83 3.25 27.54
CA LYS A 445 12.82 4.30 27.71
C LYS A 445 11.49 3.83 28.32
N CYS A 446 11.26 2.53 28.52
CA CYS A 446 9.96 2.01 28.98
C CYS A 446 9.53 2.57 30.34
N HIS A 447 10.47 2.98 31.21
CA HIS A 447 10.18 3.61 32.48
C HIS A 447 9.47 4.97 32.34
N LEU A 448 9.67 5.68 31.21
CA LEU A 448 9.03 6.97 30.95
C LEU A 448 7.52 6.87 30.69
N ILE A 449 7.02 5.65 30.40
CA ILE A 449 5.60 5.35 30.21
C ILE A 449 5.06 4.36 31.27
N GLY A 450 5.74 4.26 32.42
CA GLY A 450 5.28 3.46 33.54
C GLY A 450 5.57 1.96 33.47
N TYR A 451 6.33 1.49 32.49
CA TYR A 451 6.79 0.09 32.45
C TYR A 451 8.15 -0.05 33.11
N GLN A 452 8.33 -1.11 33.91
CA GLN A 452 9.64 -1.45 34.45
C GLN A 452 10.33 -2.50 33.58
N PRO A 453 11.63 -2.33 33.26
CA PRO A 453 12.40 -3.37 32.62
C PRO A 453 12.42 -4.60 33.53
N ILE A 454 12.17 -5.78 32.97
CA ILE A 454 12.34 -7.03 33.73
C ILE A 454 13.82 -7.22 33.96
N ASP A 455 14.28 -6.94 35.18
CA ASP A 455 15.66 -7.17 35.57
C ASP A 455 15.89 -8.70 35.68
N LEU A 456 16.62 -9.23 34.69
CA LEU A 456 16.96 -10.65 34.63
C LEU A 456 17.78 -11.13 35.86
N LYS A 457 18.52 -10.21 36.51
CA LYS A 457 19.25 -10.51 37.75
C LYS A 457 18.30 -10.71 38.93
N LEU A 458 17.28 -9.88 39.06
CA LEU A 458 16.22 -10.07 40.06
C LEU A 458 15.45 -11.39 39.84
N ARG A 459 15.17 -11.74 38.58
CA ARG A 459 14.47 -12.98 38.24
C ARG A 459 15.33 -14.24 38.50
N SER A 460 16.64 -14.18 38.31
CA SER A 460 17.55 -15.27 38.65
C SER A 460 17.74 -15.42 40.16
N GLN A 461 17.83 -14.32 40.90
CA GLN A 461 17.87 -14.32 42.37
C GLN A 461 16.56 -14.86 42.94
N TYR A 462 15.41 -14.45 42.37
CA TYR A 462 14.09 -14.94 42.79
C TYR A 462 13.90 -16.44 42.50
N LYS A 463 14.41 -16.95 41.37
CA LYS A 463 14.43 -18.39 41.05
C LYS A 463 15.39 -19.18 41.95
N ALA A 464 16.49 -18.60 42.36
CA ALA A 464 17.43 -19.22 43.30
C ALA A 464 16.82 -19.33 44.71
N THR A 465 16.20 -18.24 45.18
CA THR A 465 15.52 -18.21 46.50
C THR A 465 14.31 -19.15 46.57
N LEU A 466 13.60 -19.36 45.45
CA LEU A 466 12.49 -20.33 45.38
C LEU A 466 12.95 -21.79 45.33
N LYS A 467 14.17 -22.05 44.96
CA LYS A 467 14.74 -23.41 44.96
C LYS A 467 15.26 -23.85 46.35
N ASP A 468 15.72 -22.85 47.14
CA ASP A 468 16.25 -23.12 48.50
C ASP A 468 15.18 -23.23 49.58
N SER A 469 13.95 -22.74 49.33
CA SER A 469 12.85 -22.85 50.31
C SER A 469 12.04 -24.12 50.09
N GLY A 470 12.51 -25.21 50.66
CA GLY A 470 11.89 -26.52 50.59
C GLY A 470 10.60 -26.73 51.40
N SER A 471 9.94 -25.69 51.92
CA SER A 471 8.74 -25.82 52.75
C SER A 471 7.50 -25.18 52.12
N PRO A 472 6.33 -25.87 52.05
CA PRO A 472 5.10 -25.35 51.48
C PRO A 472 4.56 -24.06 52.11
N GLY A 473 4.79 -23.83 53.43
CA GLY A 473 4.35 -22.65 54.14
C GLY A 473 5.09 -21.35 53.77
N ALA A 474 6.37 -21.43 53.46
CA ALA A 474 7.18 -20.28 53.06
C ALA A 474 6.77 -19.70 51.71
N LYS A 475 6.24 -20.54 50.81
CA LYS A 475 5.77 -20.09 49.49
C LYS A 475 4.55 -19.19 49.53
N ILE A 476 3.67 -19.35 50.51
CA ILE A 476 2.45 -18.54 50.69
C ILE A 476 2.79 -17.17 51.29
N GLN A 477 3.68 -17.12 52.29
CA GLN A 477 4.11 -15.86 52.91
C GLN A 477 4.92 -15.00 51.93
N HIS A 478 5.79 -15.60 51.10
CA HIS A 478 6.54 -14.87 50.07
C HIS A 478 5.66 -14.33 48.93
N LYS A 479 4.58 -15.04 48.57
CA LYS A 479 3.60 -14.54 47.58
C LYS A 479 2.81 -13.35 48.14
N ALA A 480 2.41 -13.37 49.42
CA ALA A 480 1.72 -12.29 50.09
C ALA A 480 2.62 -11.04 50.25
N PHE A 481 3.90 -11.22 50.59
CA PHE A 481 4.87 -10.14 50.70
C PHE A 481 5.19 -9.48 49.35
N ALA A 482 5.30 -10.26 48.26
CA ALA A 482 5.50 -9.71 46.91
C ALA A 482 4.27 -8.94 46.41
N ALA A 483 3.06 -9.43 46.68
CA ALA A 483 1.82 -8.75 46.33
C ALA A 483 1.66 -7.41 47.10
N ARG A 484 2.05 -7.38 48.39
CA ARG A 484 2.03 -6.17 49.21
C ARG A 484 3.04 -5.12 48.73
N LYS A 485 4.27 -5.53 48.36
CA LYS A 485 5.27 -4.60 47.82
C LYS A 485 4.90 -4.05 46.45
N ILE A 486 4.20 -4.80 45.63
CA ILE A 486 3.66 -4.36 44.32
C ILE A 486 2.51 -3.36 44.55
N GLY A 487 1.65 -3.59 45.56
CA GLY A 487 0.57 -2.67 45.95
C GLY A 487 1.10 -1.33 46.50
N GLU A 488 2.11 -1.37 47.37
CA GLU A 488 2.77 -0.18 47.92
C GLU A 488 3.54 0.64 46.84
N HIS A 489 4.01 0.00 45.80
CA HIS A 489 4.70 0.67 44.69
C HIS A 489 3.74 1.30 43.67
N LEU A 490 2.55 0.69 43.49
CA LEU A 490 1.49 1.24 42.64
C LEU A 490 0.82 2.49 43.27
N SER A 491 0.66 2.53 44.60
CA SER A 491 0.12 3.71 45.29
C SER A 491 1.08 4.92 45.29
N ASN A 492 2.38 4.71 45.11
CA ASN A 492 3.38 5.79 45.04
C ASN A 492 3.61 6.32 43.60
N LEU A 493 2.93 5.75 42.57
CA LEU A 493 3.09 6.11 41.17
C LEU A 493 1.87 6.81 40.55
N LEU A 494 0.79 7.00 41.36
CA LEU A 494 -0.38 7.77 40.93
C LEU A 494 -0.16 9.24 41.23
N PRO A 495 -0.38 10.18 40.31
CA PRO A 495 -0.32 11.61 40.60
C PRO A 495 -1.47 11.98 41.55
N GLU A 496 -1.19 12.90 42.49
CA GLU A 496 -2.07 13.36 43.58
C GLU A 496 -3.40 14.04 43.17
N THR A 497 -3.87 13.87 41.94
CA THR A 497 -5.07 14.56 41.43
C THR A 497 -6.25 13.62 41.11
N TYR A 498 -6.27 12.41 41.64
CA TYR A 498 -7.46 11.56 41.56
C TYR A 498 -7.91 11.13 42.97
N ASP A 499 -8.73 11.95 43.58
CA ASP A 499 -9.59 11.56 44.70
C ASP A 499 -10.70 10.69 44.11
N ASP A 500 -10.57 9.40 44.27
CA ASP A 500 -11.57 8.32 44.29
C ASP A 500 -10.95 7.00 43.85
N VAL A 501 -10.18 6.38 44.73
CA VAL A 501 -9.74 4.99 44.57
C VAL A 501 -10.42 4.13 45.61
N GLU A 502 -11.45 3.42 45.21
CA GLU A 502 -12.06 2.38 46.04
C GLU A 502 -11.10 1.19 46.22
N ALA A 503 -10.90 0.81 47.46
CA ALA A 503 -9.92 -0.16 47.92
C ALA A 503 -10.14 -1.55 47.29
N VAL A 504 -9.09 -2.12 46.72
CA VAL A 504 -9.05 -3.52 46.24
C VAL A 504 -9.24 -4.46 47.42
N ARG A 505 -10.41 -5.06 47.57
CA ARG A 505 -10.68 -6.18 48.50
C ARG A 505 -10.22 -7.49 47.90
N LEU A 506 -9.20 -8.09 48.46
CA LEU A 506 -8.80 -9.48 48.19
C LEU A 506 -9.70 -10.41 49.01
N THR A 507 -10.66 -11.07 48.38
CA THR A 507 -11.39 -12.22 48.97
C THR A 507 -10.64 -13.50 48.66
N ALA A 508 -10.12 -14.15 49.68
CA ALA A 508 -9.60 -15.50 49.58
C ALA A 508 -10.73 -16.52 49.77
N ASN A 509 -11.12 -17.24 48.76
CA ASN A 509 -12.00 -18.39 48.90
C ASN A 509 -11.19 -19.63 49.30
N SER A 510 -11.63 -20.29 50.35
CA SER A 510 -11.09 -21.53 50.88
C SER A 510 -11.52 -22.74 50.05
N ALA A 511 -10.85 -22.99 48.94
CA ALA A 511 -10.84 -24.29 48.23
C ALA A 511 -9.62 -24.35 47.32
N GLY A 512 -8.77 -25.28 47.55
CA GLY A 512 -7.39 -25.46 47.08
C GLY A 512 -7.14 -25.63 45.59
N ASN A 513 -7.44 -24.64 44.74
CA ASN A 513 -6.90 -24.57 43.41
C ASN A 513 -6.69 -23.08 43.03
N THR A 514 -5.45 -22.63 43.09
CA THR A 514 -5.09 -21.23 42.85
C THR A 514 -4.49 -21.05 41.46
N SER A 515 -5.32 -20.69 40.50
CA SER A 515 -4.89 -19.98 39.29
C SER A 515 -4.95 -18.48 39.59
N ILE A 516 -3.80 -17.81 39.58
CA ILE A 516 -3.71 -16.36 39.81
C ILE A 516 -3.95 -15.67 38.46
N ASN A 517 -5.18 -15.22 38.26
CA ASN A 517 -5.49 -14.19 37.27
C ASN A 517 -5.47 -12.83 38.00
N CYS A 518 -4.39 -12.06 37.83
CA CYS A 518 -4.40 -10.66 38.18
C CYS A 518 -5.22 -9.86 37.17
N ILE A 519 -6.52 -9.69 37.46
CA ILE A 519 -7.40 -8.75 36.77
C ILE A 519 -7.42 -7.48 37.62
N ALA A 520 -6.74 -6.43 37.19
CA ALA A 520 -6.98 -5.09 37.72
C ALA A 520 -8.26 -4.56 37.07
N GLN A 521 -9.37 -4.56 37.78
CA GLN A 521 -10.56 -3.81 37.42
C GLN A 521 -10.35 -2.35 37.82
N ILE A 522 -10.20 -1.47 36.87
CA ILE A 522 -10.47 -0.04 37.02
C ILE A 522 -11.93 0.13 36.61
N THR A 523 -12.82 0.30 37.57
CA THR A 523 -14.20 0.69 37.37
C THR A 523 -14.31 2.21 37.49
N SER A 524 -14.69 2.81 36.39
CA SER A 524 -15.48 4.01 36.13
C SER A 524 -15.25 5.31 36.94
N LEU A 525 -14.84 6.34 36.22
CA LEU A 525 -15.76 7.47 35.96
C LEU A 525 -15.39 8.06 34.62
#